data_95982e8724b3d2e6f8bfdd545388c934
#
_entry.id   95982e8724b3d2e6f8bfdd545388c934
#
_cell.length_a   1.000
_cell.length_b   1.000
_cell.length_c   1.000
_cell.angle_alpha   90.00
_cell.angle_beta   90.00
_cell.angle_gamma   90.00
#
_symmetry.space_group_name_H-M   'P 1'
#
loop_
_entity.id
_entity.type
_entity.pdbx_description
1 polymer ?
#
loop_
_entity_poly.entity_id
_entity_poly.type
_entity_poly.pdbx_seq_one_letter_code
_entity_poly.pdbx_strand_id
1 'polypeptide(L)'
;MSGITAYGAYIPRGRLSKQAIAEANSWFDASLKSLGRGERAICNWDEDSITMAVEAANNCLCSKPDIDLSSLYLASTTFPFLDRQNSVVVSEALNLNKSIRTMDVGGSQRAATSALISLLDSSAEGDSVLIASEHRRSKAGSRAEMLWGDSAAAVLVGKNNVIAECLAIESLAVDFVDHYRGEDANFDYDWEERWIRDEGFMKSVPIVVNKLIESSTVSPEQINHFILPTDQARTPAALAKKLSINPEAVVDNQIAEVGVAGVAQPILLLAKTLENAKPGEHILLIGFGQGLSLIHI
;
A
#
# COMPACT_ATOMS: atom_id res chain seq x y z
N MET A 1 -6.17 8.84 -21.72
CA MET A 1 -5.61 7.77 -20.88
C MET A 1 -6.16 7.94 -19.47
N SER A 2 -6.27 6.89 -18.70
CA SER A 2 -6.70 6.96 -17.30
C SER A 2 -5.50 7.24 -16.39
N GLY A 3 -5.75 7.85 -15.25
CA GLY A 3 -4.71 8.16 -14.29
C GLY A 3 -5.29 8.60 -12.96
N ILE A 4 -4.41 9.01 -12.06
CA ILE A 4 -4.78 9.54 -10.74
C ILE A 4 -5.17 11.00 -10.89
N THR A 5 -6.29 11.40 -10.30
CA THR A 5 -6.83 12.77 -10.37
C THR A 5 -6.90 13.45 -9.00
N ALA A 6 -6.85 12.68 -7.91
CA ALA A 6 -6.70 13.15 -6.54
C ALA A 6 -6.16 12.01 -5.65
N TYR A 7 -5.64 12.36 -4.51
CA TYR A 7 -5.16 11.42 -3.49
C TYR A 7 -5.43 11.95 -2.08
N GLY A 8 -5.41 11.05 -1.11
CA GLY A 8 -5.52 11.39 0.31
C GLY A 8 -5.00 10.26 1.16
N ALA A 9 -4.68 10.55 2.41
CA ALA A 9 -4.21 9.56 3.36
C ALA A 9 -4.73 9.87 4.76
N TYR A 10 -4.79 8.83 5.58
CA TYR A 10 -5.06 8.95 7.00
C TYR A 10 -4.09 8.07 7.78
N ILE A 11 -3.43 8.65 8.76
CA ILE A 11 -2.58 7.94 9.71
C ILE A 11 -3.15 8.23 11.10
N PRO A 12 -3.55 7.21 11.89
CA PRO A 12 -4.05 7.39 13.25
C PRO A 12 -3.13 8.28 14.07
N ARG A 13 -3.70 9.04 15.00
CA ARG A 13 -2.91 9.96 15.86
C ARG A 13 -2.07 9.23 16.90
N GLY A 14 -2.49 8.02 17.30
CA GLY A 14 -1.78 7.20 18.27
C GLY A 14 -0.38 6.83 17.77
N ARG A 15 0.60 6.95 18.65
CA ARG A 15 1.99 6.51 18.39
C ARG A 15 2.46 5.63 19.53
N LEU A 16 3.06 4.50 19.17
CA LEU A 16 3.70 3.61 20.13
C LEU A 16 5.20 3.60 19.88
N SER A 17 5.96 3.99 20.88
CA SER A 17 7.43 4.00 20.80
C SER A 17 7.97 2.58 20.65
N LYS A 18 8.75 2.33 19.61
CA LYS A 18 9.44 1.06 19.40
C LYS A 18 10.46 0.77 20.50
N GLN A 19 11.07 1.80 21.06
CA GLN A 19 11.95 1.65 22.23
C GLN A 19 11.17 1.10 23.42
N ALA A 20 9.99 1.64 23.72
CA ALA A 20 9.16 1.17 24.84
C ALA A 20 8.72 -0.29 24.64
N ILE A 21 8.35 -0.69 23.41
CA ILE A 21 8.05 -2.10 23.09
C ILE A 21 9.27 -2.98 23.34
N ALA A 22 10.45 -2.58 22.84
CA ALA A 22 11.67 -3.34 22.99
C ALA A 22 12.09 -3.47 24.47
N GLU A 23 12.00 -2.41 25.26
CA GLU A 23 12.30 -2.41 26.68
C GLU A 23 11.38 -3.35 27.46
N ALA A 24 10.08 -3.32 27.16
CA ALA A 24 9.10 -4.18 27.81
C ALA A 24 9.28 -5.67 27.49
N ASN A 25 9.79 -6.01 26.30
CA ASN A 25 9.87 -7.38 25.78
C ASN A 25 11.31 -7.93 25.65
N SER A 26 12.36 -7.15 25.93
CA SER A 26 13.75 -7.57 25.73
C SER A 26 14.22 -8.72 26.64
N TRP A 27 13.49 -9.00 27.71
CA TRP A 27 13.72 -10.18 28.56
C TRP A 27 13.31 -11.48 27.83
N PHE A 28 12.36 -11.40 26.90
CA PHE A 28 11.89 -12.51 26.09
C PHE A 28 12.69 -12.63 24.78
N ASP A 29 12.90 -11.50 24.09
CA ASP A 29 13.68 -11.43 22.86
C ASP A 29 14.56 -10.18 22.85
N ALA A 30 15.86 -10.37 23.11
CA ALA A 30 16.85 -9.30 23.13
C ALA A 30 17.09 -8.66 21.74
N SER A 31 16.74 -9.34 20.63
CA SER A 31 16.93 -8.84 19.26
C SER A 31 16.03 -7.64 18.94
N LEU A 32 14.91 -7.49 19.65
CA LEU A 32 13.98 -6.36 19.50
C LEU A 32 14.65 -5.01 19.71
N LYS A 33 15.72 -4.94 20.54
CA LYS A 33 16.49 -3.71 20.74
C LYS A 33 17.06 -3.13 19.45
N SER A 34 17.39 -3.98 18.49
CA SER A 34 17.91 -3.55 17.18
C SER A 34 16.85 -2.84 16.32
N LEU A 35 15.56 -3.06 16.61
CA LEU A 35 14.40 -2.47 15.93
C LEU A 35 13.78 -1.30 16.71
N GLY A 36 14.35 -0.93 17.86
CA GLY A 36 13.80 0.04 18.82
C GLY A 36 13.83 1.50 18.36
N ARG A 37 14.24 1.80 17.12
CA ARG A 37 14.29 3.18 16.61
C ARG A 37 12.95 3.62 16.04
N GLY A 38 12.48 4.79 16.50
CA GLY A 38 11.27 5.43 16.00
C GLY A 38 10.01 4.94 16.71
N GLU A 39 8.90 5.11 16.02
CA GLU A 39 7.56 4.79 16.53
C GLU A 39 6.72 4.10 15.43
N ARG A 40 5.56 3.58 15.82
CA ARG A 40 4.56 3.05 14.89
C ARG A 40 3.22 3.75 15.12
N ALA A 41 2.47 3.96 14.05
CA ALA A 41 1.10 4.42 14.15
C ALA A 41 0.20 3.28 14.67
N ILE A 42 -0.71 3.61 15.56
CA ILE A 42 -1.69 2.67 16.10
C ILE A 42 -3.08 3.29 16.09
N CYS A 43 -4.07 2.50 15.71
CA CYS A 43 -5.47 2.84 15.84
C CYS A 43 -5.83 3.16 17.29
N ASN A 44 -6.74 4.11 17.49
CA ASN A 44 -7.44 4.30 18.73
C ASN A 44 -8.44 3.13 18.94
N TRP A 45 -9.00 2.99 20.13
CA TRP A 45 -9.95 1.91 20.46
C TRP A 45 -11.25 1.93 19.63
N ASP A 46 -11.61 3.06 19.06
CA ASP A 46 -12.78 3.30 18.20
C ASP A 46 -12.44 3.37 16.70
N GLU A 47 -11.18 3.12 16.33
CA GLU A 47 -10.73 3.09 14.95
C GLU A 47 -10.52 1.65 14.46
N ASP A 48 -10.83 1.43 13.19
CA ASP A 48 -10.60 0.19 12.45
C ASP A 48 -10.31 0.47 10.97
N SER A 49 -10.20 -0.56 10.15
CA SER A 49 -9.95 -0.39 8.72
C SER A 49 -11.08 0.34 7.98
N ILE A 50 -12.32 0.30 8.46
CA ILE A 50 -13.45 1.04 7.86
C ILE A 50 -13.39 2.51 8.22
N THR A 51 -13.22 2.84 9.49
CA THR A 51 -13.19 4.23 9.96
C THR A 51 -11.98 4.98 9.38
N MET A 52 -10.81 4.37 9.34
CA MET A 52 -9.63 4.93 8.69
C MET A 52 -9.85 5.12 7.17
N ALA A 53 -10.54 4.18 6.52
CA ALA A 53 -10.87 4.29 5.10
C ALA A 53 -11.75 5.50 4.80
N VAL A 54 -12.75 5.78 5.65
CA VAL A 54 -13.62 6.98 5.53
C VAL A 54 -12.78 8.26 5.60
N GLU A 55 -11.89 8.36 6.57
CA GLU A 55 -11.03 9.54 6.72
C GLU A 55 -10.07 9.73 5.54
N ALA A 56 -9.44 8.66 5.04
CA ALA A 56 -8.58 8.74 3.87
C ALA A 56 -9.36 9.16 2.61
N ALA A 57 -10.58 8.63 2.44
CA ALA A 57 -11.46 9.02 1.33
C ALA A 57 -11.90 10.48 1.44
N ASN A 58 -12.30 10.96 2.63
CA ASN A 58 -12.63 12.36 2.86
C ASN A 58 -11.46 13.28 2.46
N ASN A 59 -10.23 12.94 2.87
CA ASN A 59 -9.03 13.68 2.50
C ASN A 59 -8.77 13.67 0.99
N CYS A 60 -9.04 12.55 0.31
CA CYS A 60 -8.90 12.44 -1.14
C CYS A 60 -9.95 13.27 -1.88
N LEU A 61 -11.20 13.25 -1.43
CA LEU A 61 -12.34 13.85 -2.11
C LEU A 61 -12.55 15.33 -1.74
N CYS A 62 -11.89 15.84 -0.68
CA CYS A 62 -12.07 17.23 -0.22
C CYS A 62 -11.77 18.29 -1.30
N SER A 63 -10.89 17.99 -2.25
CA SER A 63 -10.59 18.86 -3.38
C SER A 63 -11.62 18.80 -4.52
N LYS A 64 -12.60 17.90 -4.44
CA LYS A 64 -13.60 17.59 -5.47
C LYS A 64 -15.00 17.34 -4.87
N PRO A 65 -15.59 18.32 -4.18
CA PRO A 65 -16.80 18.11 -3.37
C PRO A 65 -18.04 17.68 -4.17
N ASP A 66 -18.10 18.04 -5.45
CA ASP A 66 -19.27 17.75 -6.32
C ASP A 66 -19.03 16.56 -7.25
N ILE A 67 -18.02 15.70 -6.95
CA ILE A 67 -17.72 14.57 -7.82
C ILE A 67 -18.78 13.48 -7.71
N ASP A 68 -19.27 13.03 -8.86
CA ASP A 68 -20.16 11.85 -8.95
C ASP A 68 -19.32 10.61 -9.26
N LEU A 69 -19.18 9.75 -8.25
CA LEU A 69 -18.36 8.55 -8.34
C LEU A 69 -19.13 7.40 -8.98
N SER A 70 -18.54 6.76 -9.98
CA SER A 70 -19.07 5.57 -10.62
C SER A 70 -18.82 4.30 -9.81
N SER A 71 -17.70 4.25 -9.06
CA SER A 71 -17.38 3.09 -8.21
C SER A 71 -16.48 3.45 -7.02
N LEU A 72 -16.59 2.64 -5.96
CA LEU A 72 -15.74 2.64 -4.78
C LEU A 72 -15.19 1.23 -4.56
N TYR A 73 -13.86 1.10 -4.58
CA TYR A 73 -13.15 -0.12 -4.26
C TYR A 73 -12.45 0.06 -2.90
N LEU A 74 -12.71 -0.87 -1.98
CA LEU A 74 -12.06 -0.89 -0.68
C LEU A 74 -11.14 -2.11 -0.59
N ALA A 75 -9.86 -1.88 -0.42
CA ALA A 75 -8.84 -2.91 -0.30
C ALA A 75 -8.36 -3.05 1.14
N SER A 76 -8.40 -4.27 1.69
CA SER A 76 -7.89 -4.60 3.03
C SER A 76 -7.73 -6.11 3.20
N THR A 77 -6.83 -6.54 4.09
CA THR A 77 -6.80 -7.91 4.63
C THR A 77 -7.32 -7.99 6.06
N THR A 78 -7.81 -6.87 6.59
CA THR A 78 -8.29 -6.74 7.98
C THR A 78 -9.70 -6.16 8.05
N PHE A 79 -10.56 -6.56 7.13
CA PHE A 79 -11.98 -6.19 7.18
C PHE A 79 -12.64 -6.65 8.48
N PRO A 80 -13.41 -5.80 9.16
CA PRO A 80 -14.13 -6.20 10.36
C PRO A 80 -15.28 -7.16 10.09
N PHE A 81 -15.83 -7.16 8.87
CA PHE A 81 -16.92 -8.04 8.48
C PHE A 81 -16.49 -9.03 7.39
N LEU A 82 -16.68 -10.33 7.67
CA LEU A 82 -16.42 -11.40 6.70
C LEU A 82 -17.59 -11.60 5.73
N ASP A 83 -18.83 -11.46 6.22
CA ASP A 83 -20.07 -11.60 5.47
C ASP A 83 -20.95 -10.35 5.64
N ARG A 84 -20.43 -9.24 5.22
CA ARG A 84 -21.07 -7.94 5.03
C ARG A 84 -20.13 -7.08 4.19
N GLN A 85 -20.63 -6.50 3.12
CA GLN A 85 -19.79 -5.68 2.27
C GLN A 85 -19.31 -4.42 2.99
N ASN A 86 -18.01 -4.34 3.24
CA ASN A 86 -17.39 -3.26 4.01
C ASN A 86 -17.36 -1.95 3.20
N SER A 87 -17.16 -2.01 1.90
CA SER A 87 -17.19 -0.85 1.00
C SER A 87 -18.55 -0.14 0.97
N VAL A 88 -19.67 -0.87 1.16
CA VAL A 88 -20.99 -0.25 1.31
C VAL A 88 -21.08 0.57 2.60
N VAL A 89 -20.47 0.10 3.69
CA VAL A 89 -20.43 0.86 4.95
C VAL A 89 -19.68 2.19 4.76
N VAL A 90 -18.53 2.14 4.07
CA VAL A 90 -17.76 3.34 3.72
C VAL A 90 -18.56 4.27 2.82
N SER A 91 -19.22 3.73 1.78
CA SER A 91 -20.05 4.51 0.85
C SER A 91 -21.19 5.25 1.57
N GLU A 92 -21.84 4.58 2.52
CA GLU A 92 -22.91 5.20 3.32
C GLU A 92 -22.35 6.29 4.26
N ALA A 93 -21.21 6.03 4.90
CA ALA A 93 -20.54 7.01 5.78
C ALA A 93 -20.10 8.27 5.03
N LEU A 94 -19.70 8.12 3.76
CA LEU A 94 -19.34 9.23 2.87
C LEU A 94 -20.55 9.89 2.22
N ASN A 95 -21.76 9.41 2.49
CA ASN A 95 -23.01 9.87 1.89
C ASN A 95 -22.99 9.90 0.35
N LEU A 96 -22.39 8.86 -0.26
CA LEU A 96 -22.29 8.75 -1.72
C LEU A 96 -23.62 8.34 -2.35
N ASN A 97 -23.75 8.57 -3.66
CA ASN A 97 -24.94 8.20 -4.42
C ASN A 97 -25.19 6.68 -4.31
N LYS A 98 -26.42 6.27 -4.03
CA LYS A 98 -26.79 4.84 -3.86
C LYS A 98 -26.67 4.00 -5.12
N SER A 99 -26.52 4.63 -6.28
CA SER A 99 -26.25 3.93 -7.55
C SER A 99 -24.78 3.57 -7.75
N ILE A 100 -23.87 3.99 -6.85
CA ILE A 100 -22.45 3.68 -6.92
C ILE A 100 -22.20 2.17 -6.85
N ARG A 101 -21.28 1.68 -7.66
CA ARG A 101 -20.81 0.29 -7.58
C ARG A 101 -19.75 0.18 -6.49
N THR A 102 -19.89 -0.78 -5.60
CA THR A 102 -18.95 -0.99 -4.49
C THR A 102 -18.32 -2.38 -4.55
N MET A 103 -17.04 -2.50 -4.16
CA MET A 103 -16.32 -3.77 -4.15
C MET A 103 -15.33 -3.81 -2.99
N ASP A 104 -15.34 -4.93 -2.24
CA ASP A 104 -14.28 -5.28 -1.30
C ASP A 104 -13.20 -6.10 -2.03
N VAL A 105 -11.93 -5.75 -1.85
CA VAL A 105 -10.79 -6.43 -2.47
C VAL A 105 -9.84 -6.86 -1.34
N GLY A 106 -9.62 -8.16 -1.21
CA GLY A 106 -8.82 -8.73 -0.12
C GLY A 106 -7.96 -9.91 -0.57
N GLY A 107 -7.52 -10.72 0.41
CA GLY A 107 -6.84 -11.99 0.18
C GLY A 107 -5.35 -11.91 -0.14
N SER A 108 -4.77 -10.69 -0.26
CA SER A 108 -3.34 -10.52 -0.52
C SER A 108 -2.88 -9.12 -0.14
N GLN A 109 -1.62 -8.96 0.26
CA GLN A 109 -1.03 -7.63 0.53
C GLN A 109 -0.94 -6.75 -0.73
N ARG A 110 -1.03 -7.31 -1.91
CA ARG A 110 -1.13 -6.55 -3.16
C ARG A 110 -2.58 -6.20 -3.58
N ALA A 111 -3.57 -6.44 -2.74
CA ALA A 111 -4.97 -6.18 -3.06
C ALA A 111 -5.22 -4.75 -3.57
N ALA A 112 -4.63 -3.74 -2.92
CA ALA A 112 -4.77 -2.34 -3.35
C ALA A 112 -4.14 -2.08 -4.73
N THR A 113 -2.93 -2.56 -4.99
CA THR A 113 -2.29 -2.37 -6.30
C THR A 113 -2.98 -3.15 -7.41
N SER A 114 -3.51 -4.35 -7.11
CA SER A 114 -4.33 -5.11 -8.06
C SER A 114 -5.64 -4.39 -8.38
N ALA A 115 -6.30 -3.82 -7.37
CA ALA A 115 -7.50 -3.00 -7.56
C ALA A 115 -7.19 -1.71 -8.36
N LEU A 116 -6.05 -1.06 -8.08
CA LEU A 116 -5.61 0.12 -8.84
C LEU A 116 -5.40 -0.22 -10.32
N ILE A 117 -4.73 -1.33 -10.63
CA ILE A 117 -4.57 -1.82 -12.00
C ILE A 117 -5.93 -2.01 -12.67
N SER A 118 -6.87 -2.68 -12.00
CA SER A 118 -8.20 -2.92 -12.55
C SER A 118 -8.96 -1.64 -12.87
N LEU A 119 -8.77 -0.59 -12.05
CA LEU A 119 -9.39 0.73 -12.30
C LEU A 119 -8.70 1.48 -13.44
N LEU A 120 -7.35 1.46 -13.48
CA LEU A 120 -6.58 2.14 -14.52
C LEU A 120 -6.78 1.53 -15.92
N ASP A 121 -6.92 0.20 -15.98
CA ASP A 121 -7.16 -0.55 -17.22
C ASP A 121 -8.64 -0.58 -17.63
N SER A 122 -9.51 -0.06 -16.78
CA SER A 122 -10.96 -0.04 -17.05
C SER A 122 -11.32 0.90 -18.19
N SER A 123 -12.13 0.40 -19.13
CA SER A 123 -12.78 1.22 -20.14
C SER A 123 -14.02 1.99 -19.61
N ALA A 124 -14.42 1.76 -18.36
CA ALA A 124 -15.60 2.38 -17.77
C ALA A 124 -15.49 3.91 -17.76
N GLU A 125 -16.63 4.56 -18.00
CA GLU A 125 -16.74 6.00 -17.86
C GLU A 125 -17.01 6.39 -16.40
N GLY A 126 -16.60 7.60 -16.03
CA GLY A 126 -16.75 8.17 -14.69
C GLY A 126 -15.56 7.91 -13.78
N ASP A 127 -15.49 8.71 -12.73
CA ASP A 127 -14.42 8.64 -11.74
C ASP A 127 -14.67 7.51 -10.74
N SER A 128 -13.60 6.89 -10.27
CA SER A 128 -13.64 5.79 -9.32
C SER A 128 -12.68 6.04 -8.17
N VAL A 129 -13.08 5.77 -6.95
CA VAL A 129 -12.19 5.87 -5.79
C VAL A 129 -11.72 4.49 -5.35
N LEU A 130 -10.40 4.33 -5.21
CA LEU A 130 -9.78 3.23 -4.52
C LEU A 130 -9.35 3.69 -3.14
N ILE A 131 -9.74 2.95 -2.13
CA ILE A 131 -9.33 3.16 -0.74
C ILE A 131 -8.61 1.89 -0.29
N ALA A 132 -7.42 2.04 0.28
CA ALA A 132 -6.67 0.97 0.91
C ALA A 132 -6.54 1.27 2.39
N SER A 133 -6.92 0.35 3.25
CA SER A 133 -6.90 0.54 4.71
C SER A 133 -6.48 -0.73 5.42
N GLU A 134 -5.63 -0.61 6.43
CA GLU A 134 -5.10 -1.79 7.11
C GLU A 134 -4.87 -1.56 8.59
N HIS A 135 -5.34 -2.51 9.40
CA HIS A 135 -5.13 -2.60 10.84
C HIS A 135 -4.73 -4.04 11.21
N ARG A 136 -3.45 -4.36 11.06
CA ARG A 136 -2.94 -5.73 11.29
C ARG A 136 -2.65 -5.98 12.76
N ARG A 137 -3.19 -7.07 13.28
CA ARG A 137 -2.88 -7.53 14.63
C ARG A 137 -1.50 -8.17 14.68
N SER A 138 -0.67 -7.72 15.60
CA SER A 138 0.65 -8.27 15.86
C SER A 138 0.69 -8.99 17.20
N LYS A 139 1.45 -10.07 17.28
CA LYS A 139 1.70 -10.77 18.54
C LYS A 139 2.65 -9.92 19.40
N ALA A 140 2.34 -9.75 20.67
CA ALA A 140 3.18 -9.01 21.62
C ALA A 140 4.63 -9.58 21.67
N GLY A 141 5.63 -8.72 21.68
CA GLY A 141 7.04 -9.09 21.65
C GLY A 141 7.52 -9.72 20.34
N SER A 142 6.77 -9.57 19.24
CA SER A 142 7.18 -10.05 17.92
C SER A 142 7.84 -8.94 17.08
N ARG A 143 8.57 -9.35 16.04
CA ARG A 143 9.07 -8.43 15.00
C ARG A 143 7.93 -7.62 14.36
N ALA A 144 6.77 -8.25 14.13
CA ALA A 144 5.60 -7.60 13.58
C ALA A 144 5.10 -6.44 14.46
N GLU A 145 5.10 -6.59 15.78
CA GLU A 145 4.76 -5.51 16.70
C GLU A 145 5.72 -4.32 16.59
N MET A 146 6.99 -4.57 16.27
CA MET A 146 7.99 -3.51 16.10
C MET A 146 7.83 -2.76 14.76
N LEU A 147 7.37 -3.43 13.71
CA LEU A 147 7.48 -2.93 12.35
C LEU A 147 6.15 -2.53 11.72
N TRP A 148 5.04 -3.16 12.11
CA TRP A 148 3.74 -2.86 11.50
C TRP A 148 3.12 -1.60 12.10
N GLY A 149 2.38 -0.87 11.26
CA GLY A 149 1.62 0.30 11.64
C GLY A 149 0.26 0.32 10.96
N ASP A 150 -0.63 1.14 11.47
CA ASP A 150 -1.99 1.28 10.96
C ASP A 150 -2.07 2.53 10.09
N SER A 151 -2.71 2.43 8.95
CA SER A 151 -3.03 3.58 8.10
C SER A 151 -4.07 3.26 7.03
N ALA A 152 -4.57 4.30 6.40
CA ALA A 152 -5.35 4.22 5.18
C ALA A 152 -4.88 5.26 4.16
N ALA A 153 -5.07 4.98 2.89
CA ALA A 153 -4.84 5.92 1.80
C ALA A 153 -5.86 5.71 0.69
N ALA A 154 -6.17 6.77 -0.05
CA ALA A 154 -7.12 6.74 -1.14
C ALA A 154 -6.56 7.44 -2.37
N VAL A 155 -6.93 6.95 -3.54
CA VAL A 155 -6.67 7.61 -4.82
C VAL A 155 -7.94 7.66 -5.65
N LEU A 156 -8.16 8.77 -6.32
CA LEU A 156 -9.21 8.94 -7.29
C LEU A 156 -8.65 8.66 -8.69
N VAL A 157 -9.28 7.76 -9.41
CA VAL A 157 -8.90 7.37 -10.77
C VAL A 157 -9.93 7.91 -11.74
N GLY A 158 -9.46 8.59 -12.79
CA GLY A 158 -10.32 9.19 -13.79
C GLY A 158 -9.57 9.54 -15.07
N LYS A 159 -10.26 10.21 -16.00
CA LYS A 159 -9.72 10.61 -17.30
C LYS A 159 -9.58 12.13 -17.45
N ASN A 160 -10.19 12.90 -16.53
CA ASN A 160 -10.20 14.36 -16.57
C ASN A 160 -9.35 14.94 -15.46
N ASN A 161 -8.55 15.96 -15.76
CA ASN A 161 -7.65 16.61 -14.81
C ASN A 161 -6.69 15.61 -14.13
N VAL A 162 -6.12 14.72 -14.93
CA VAL A 162 -5.14 13.72 -14.47
C VAL A 162 -3.88 14.43 -13.98
N ILE A 163 -3.48 14.16 -12.75
CA ILE A 163 -2.24 14.67 -12.13
C ILE A 163 -1.08 13.69 -12.28
N ALA A 164 -1.38 12.40 -12.45
CA ALA A 164 -0.40 11.35 -12.70
C ALA A 164 -0.99 10.31 -13.67
N GLU A 165 -0.42 10.25 -14.87
CA GLU A 165 -0.91 9.42 -15.97
C GLU A 165 -0.34 8.00 -15.87
N CYS A 166 -1.18 6.98 -16.05
CA CYS A 166 -0.71 5.59 -16.10
C CYS A 166 -0.05 5.32 -17.46
N LEU A 167 1.24 5.03 -17.45
CA LEU A 167 2.05 4.81 -18.66
C LEU A 167 2.16 3.34 -19.04
N ALA A 168 2.32 2.45 -18.03
CA ALA A 168 2.44 1.02 -18.25
C ALA A 168 2.01 0.23 -17.02
N ILE A 169 1.52 -0.98 -17.24
CA ILE A 169 1.10 -1.92 -16.20
C ILE A 169 1.67 -3.29 -16.52
N GLU A 170 2.26 -3.94 -15.53
CA GLU A 170 2.66 -5.33 -15.60
C GLU A 170 2.28 -6.08 -14.32
N SER A 171 2.02 -7.37 -14.45
CA SER A 171 1.71 -8.21 -13.31
C SER A 171 2.33 -9.61 -13.45
N LEU A 172 2.60 -10.23 -12.31
CA LEU A 172 3.08 -11.60 -12.21
C LEU A 172 2.25 -12.34 -11.17
N ALA A 173 1.61 -13.42 -11.56
CA ALA A 173 0.94 -14.33 -10.65
C ALA A 173 1.90 -15.48 -10.33
N VAL A 174 2.30 -15.56 -9.08
CA VAL A 174 3.20 -16.61 -8.56
C VAL A 174 2.76 -16.93 -7.14
N ASP A 175 2.60 -18.19 -6.82
CA ASP A 175 2.29 -18.65 -5.46
C ASP A 175 3.57 -18.61 -4.59
N PHE A 176 4.03 -17.39 -4.31
CA PHE A 176 5.14 -17.15 -3.41
C PHE A 176 4.60 -16.74 -2.04
N VAL A 177 4.85 -17.57 -1.04
CA VAL A 177 4.38 -17.35 0.33
C VAL A 177 5.43 -16.57 1.11
N ASP A 178 5.17 -15.30 1.37
CA ASP A 178 5.94 -14.46 2.30
C ASP A 178 5.34 -14.52 3.71
N HIS A 179 4.02 -14.51 3.80
CA HIS A 179 3.23 -14.69 5.00
C HIS A 179 1.84 -15.20 4.62
N TYR A 180 1.11 -15.69 5.59
CA TYR A 180 -0.32 -16.00 5.43
C TYR A 180 -1.05 -15.94 6.78
N ARG A 181 -2.37 -15.77 6.72
CA ARG A 181 -3.26 -15.93 7.87
C ARG A 181 -4.44 -16.80 7.47
N GLY A 182 -4.60 -17.93 8.16
CA GLY A 182 -5.78 -18.78 8.01
C GLY A 182 -7.01 -18.16 8.69
N GLU A 183 -8.21 -18.67 8.37
CA GLU A 183 -9.50 -18.16 8.87
C GLU A 183 -9.57 -18.10 10.39
N ASP A 184 -9.05 -19.15 11.07
CA ASP A 184 -9.08 -19.26 12.55
C ASP A 184 -7.84 -18.63 13.22
N ALA A 185 -6.93 -17.99 12.48
CA ALA A 185 -5.71 -17.43 13.02
C ALA A 185 -5.88 -15.96 13.40
N ASN A 186 -5.51 -15.61 14.65
CA ASN A 186 -5.51 -14.22 15.11
C ASN A 186 -4.33 -13.40 14.59
N PHE A 187 -3.23 -14.07 14.21
CA PHE A 187 -1.98 -13.43 13.79
C PHE A 187 -1.50 -14.07 12.50
N ASP A 188 -0.75 -13.28 11.74
CA ASP A 188 -0.10 -13.78 10.54
C ASP A 188 1.04 -14.73 10.91
N TYR A 189 1.27 -15.72 10.06
CA TYR A 189 2.46 -16.53 10.05
C TYR A 189 3.43 -15.96 9.02
N ASP A 190 4.57 -15.48 9.45
CA ASP A 190 5.61 -14.92 8.59
C ASP A 190 6.64 -15.98 8.24
N TRP A 191 7.09 -15.97 6.98
CA TRP A 191 8.16 -16.84 6.51
C TRP A 191 9.55 -16.24 6.87
N GLU A 192 10.62 -16.96 6.58
CA GLU A 192 11.99 -16.54 6.91
C GLU A 192 12.41 -15.33 6.06
N GLU A 193 12.95 -14.28 6.69
CA GLU A 193 13.25 -12.98 6.07
C GLU A 193 14.20 -13.08 4.86
N ARG A 194 15.24 -13.94 4.95
CA ARG A 194 16.19 -14.14 3.84
C ARG A 194 15.52 -14.81 2.66
N TRP A 195 14.66 -15.79 2.92
CA TRP A 195 13.87 -16.44 1.88
C TRP A 195 12.98 -15.42 1.15
N ILE A 196 12.27 -14.59 1.88
CA ILE A 196 11.41 -13.53 1.30
C ILE A 196 12.25 -12.58 0.44
N ARG A 197 13.43 -12.16 0.94
CA ARG A 197 14.34 -11.29 0.20
C ARG A 197 14.87 -11.97 -1.06
N ASP A 198 15.51 -13.14 -0.91
CA ASP A 198 16.32 -13.73 -1.97
C ASP A 198 15.47 -14.42 -3.02
N GLU A 199 14.46 -15.19 -2.60
CA GLU A 199 13.57 -15.93 -3.49
C GLU A 199 12.36 -15.09 -3.94
N GLY A 200 11.85 -14.20 -3.11
CA GLY A 200 10.76 -13.30 -3.41
C GLY A 200 11.22 -12.05 -4.16
N PHE A 201 11.68 -11.05 -3.42
CA PHE A 201 12.01 -9.74 -3.99
C PHE A 201 13.10 -9.79 -5.06
N MET A 202 14.26 -10.37 -4.73
CA MET A 202 15.44 -10.33 -5.61
C MET A 202 15.32 -11.17 -6.88
N LYS A 203 14.39 -12.12 -6.94
CA LYS A 203 14.10 -12.90 -8.16
C LYS A 203 12.90 -12.34 -8.92
N SER A 204 11.78 -12.10 -8.25
CA SER A 204 10.52 -11.78 -8.92
C SER A 204 10.45 -10.34 -9.41
N VAL A 205 10.93 -9.37 -8.62
CA VAL A 205 10.86 -7.94 -8.99
C VAL A 205 11.61 -7.65 -10.30
N PRO A 206 12.86 -8.11 -10.52
CA PRO A 206 13.56 -7.86 -11.77
C PRO A 206 12.85 -8.42 -13.01
N ILE A 207 12.19 -9.58 -12.90
CA ILE A 207 11.48 -10.18 -14.03
C ILE A 207 10.40 -9.24 -14.54
N VAL A 208 9.60 -8.69 -13.62
CA VAL A 208 8.44 -7.86 -13.98
C VAL A 208 8.86 -6.44 -14.35
N VAL A 209 9.86 -5.88 -13.64
CA VAL A 209 10.39 -4.55 -13.98
C VAL A 209 11.03 -4.55 -15.37
N ASN A 210 11.85 -5.55 -15.70
CA ASN A 210 12.46 -5.64 -17.03
C ASN A 210 11.40 -5.74 -18.13
N LYS A 211 10.36 -6.56 -17.92
CA LYS A 211 9.24 -6.69 -18.86
C LYS A 211 8.50 -5.36 -19.05
N LEU A 212 8.26 -4.62 -17.95
CA LEU A 212 7.62 -3.31 -18.01
C LEU A 212 8.49 -2.29 -18.76
N ILE A 213 9.81 -2.28 -18.53
CA ILE A 213 10.75 -1.41 -19.23
C ILE A 213 10.81 -1.76 -20.72
N GLU A 214 10.84 -3.04 -21.09
CA GLU A 214 10.82 -3.48 -22.48
C GLU A 214 9.54 -3.04 -23.21
N SER A 215 8.41 -2.98 -22.53
CA SER A 215 7.12 -2.52 -23.08
C SER A 215 6.94 -1.00 -23.02
N SER A 216 7.77 -0.29 -22.28
CA SER A 216 7.72 1.17 -22.10
C SER A 216 8.79 1.89 -22.90
N THR A 217 8.64 3.20 -23.08
CA THR A 217 9.65 4.07 -23.69
C THR A 217 10.62 4.67 -22.67
N VAL A 218 10.50 4.30 -21.40
CA VAL A 218 11.25 4.90 -20.27
C VAL A 218 12.35 3.94 -19.82
N SER A 219 13.57 4.45 -19.71
CA SER A 219 14.71 3.69 -19.19
C SER A 219 14.74 3.68 -17.64
N PRO A 220 15.42 2.72 -17.01
CA PRO A 220 15.53 2.65 -15.54
C PRO A 220 16.10 3.92 -14.92
N GLU A 221 17.03 4.58 -15.59
CA GLU A 221 17.70 5.79 -15.12
C GLU A 221 16.76 7.01 -15.08
N GLN A 222 15.65 6.96 -15.81
CA GLN A 222 14.63 8.01 -15.84
C GLN A 222 13.59 7.88 -14.72
N ILE A 223 13.60 6.77 -13.96
CA ILE A 223 12.72 6.60 -12.82
C ILE A 223 13.16 7.53 -11.69
N ASN A 224 12.31 8.49 -11.33
CA ASN A 224 12.56 9.48 -10.30
C ASN A 224 12.11 9.01 -8.92
N HIS A 225 11.07 8.15 -8.86
CA HIS A 225 10.52 7.62 -7.62
C HIS A 225 10.30 6.12 -7.75
N PHE A 226 11.02 5.34 -6.93
CA PHE A 226 10.93 3.89 -6.87
C PHE A 226 10.26 3.49 -5.54
N ILE A 227 9.00 3.11 -5.61
CA ILE A 227 8.18 2.72 -4.47
C ILE A 227 8.13 1.19 -4.39
N LEU A 228 8.79 0.63 -3.39
CA LEU A 228 8.77 -0.79 -3.06
C LEU A 228 8.39 -0.96 -1.58
N PRO A 229 7.11 -1.17 -1.25
CA PRO A 229 6.67 -1.44 0.12
C PRO A 229 7.29 -2.71 0.67
N THR A 230 7.98 -2.60 1.79
CA THR A 230 8.59 -3.73 2.49
C THR A 230 9.01 -3.33 3.90
N ASP A 231 9.06 -4.27 4.82
CA ASP A 231 9.66 -4.11 6.16
C ASP A 231 11.18 -4.31 6.17
N GLN A 232 11.76 -4.70 5.03
CA GLN A 232 13.19 -4.94 4.86
C GLN A 232 13.89 -3.68 4.37
N ALA A 233 14.40 -2.86 5.28
CA ALA A 233 14.93 -1.53 5.01
C ALA A 233 16.01 -1.44 3.89
N ARG A 234 16.77 -2.53 3.65
CA ARG A 234 17.87 -2.54 2.66
C ARG A 234 17.46 -3.08 1.28
N THR A 235 16.34 -3.77 1.19
CA THR A 235 15.89 -4.44 -0.04
C THR A 235 15.57 -3.47 -1.18
N PRO A 236 14.88 -2.32 -0.96
CA PRO A 236 14.62 -1.37 -2.03
C PRO A 236 15.90 -0.82 -2.68
N ALA A 237 16.89 -0.42 -1.88
CA ALA A 237 18.16 0.10 -2.39
C ALA A 237 18.98 -0.96 -3.15
N ALA A 238 18.97 -2.22 -2.67
CA ALA A 238 19.64 -3.32 -3.35
C ALA A 238 18.99 -3.63 -4.71
N LEU A 239 17.66 -3.59 -4.79
CA LEU A 239 16.92 -3.76 -6.03
C LEU A 239 17.10 -2.60 -7.00
N ALA A 240 17.05 -1.35 -6.52
CA ALA A 240 17.31 -0.18 -7.35
C ALA A 240 18.69 -0.30 -8.03
N LYS A 241 19.74 -0.64 -7.27
CA LYS A 241 21.07 -0.90 -7.82
C LYS A 241 21.09 -2.01 -8.86
N LYS A 242 20.40 -3.14 -8.59
CA LYS A 242 20.33 -4.28 -9.51
C LYS A 242 19.61 -3.94 -10.82
N LEU A 243 18.64 -3.04 -10.77
CA LEU A 243 17.79 -2.60 -11.88
C LEU A 243 18.35 -1.36 -12.60
N SER A 244 19.52 -0.84 -12.21
CA SER A 244 20.09 0.41 -12.73
C SER A 244 19.22 1.65 -12.48
N ILE A 245 18.36 1.60 -11.48
CA ILE A 245 17.59 2.75 -11.00
C ILE A 245 18.46 3.58 -10.06
N ASN A 246 18.39 4.91 -10.16
CA ASN A 246 19.13 5.79 -9.26
C ASN A 246 18.78 5.47 -7.78
N PRO A 247 19.77 5.21 -6.91
CA PRO A 247 19.50 4.97 -5.48
C PRO A 247 18.76 6.10 -4.77
N GLU A 248 18.90 7.34 -5.23
CA GLU A 248 18.17 8.50 -4.70
C GLU A 248 16.67 8.49 -5.05
N ALA A 249 16.28 7.71 -6.06
CA ALA A 249 14.87 7.51 -6.42
C ALA A 249 14.11 6.61 -5.42
N VAL A 250 14.81 5.90 -4.53
CA VAL A 250 14.17 4.98 -3.57
C VAL A 250 13.36 5.77 -2.56
N VAL A 251 12.05 5.56 -2.57
CA VAL A 251 11.12 6.19 -1.62
C VAL A 251 11.24 5.52 -0.26
N ASP A 252 11.35 6.33 0.80
CA ASP A 252 11.38 5.84 2.18
C ASP A 252 10.04 5.18 2.57
N ASN A 253 10.11 3.96 3.07
CA ASN A 253 8.97 3.17 3.54
C ASN A 253 8.33 3.69 4.84
N GLN A 254 8.81 4.77 5.43
CA GLN A 254 8.31 5.38 6.68
C GLN A 254 8.21 4.42 7.88
N ILE A 255 9.05 3.40 7.90
CA ILE A 255 9.03 2.37 8.97
C ILE A 255 9.27 3.00 10.34
N ALA A 256 10.09 4.06 10.41
CA ALA A 256 10.46 4.69 11.69
C ALA A 256 9.38 5.65 12.24
N GLU A 257 8.41 6.06 11.43
CA GLU A 257 7.42 7.08 11.77
C GLU A 257 5.99 6.53 11.83
N VAL A 258 5.68 5.62 10.90
CA VAL A 258 4.35 5.04 10.73
C VAL A 258 4.37 3.54 11.00
N GLY A 259 5.37 2.86 10.50
CA GLY A 259 5.40 1.40 10.35
C GLY A 259 4.85 0.95 9.00
N VAL A 260 4.91 -0.34 8.73
CA VAL A 260 4.40 -0.93 7.48
C VAL A 260 2.91 -1.25 7.61
N ALA A 261 2.11 -0.57 6.82
CA ALA A 261 0.65 -0.66 6.85
C ALA A 261 0.07 -1.63 5.79
N GLY A 262 0.75 -2.74 5.55
CA GLY A 262 0.22 -3.82 4.72
C GLY A 262 -0.34 -3.35 3.37
N VAL A 263 -1.60 -3.68 3.10
CA VAL A 263 -2.32 -3.31 1.85
C VAL A 263 -2.38 -1.81 1.63
N ALA A 264 -2.43 -1.00 2.67
CA ALA A 264 -2.46 0.46 2.55
C ALA A 264 -1.09 1.07 2.18
N GLN A 265 0.01 0.40 2.48
CA GLN A 265 1.36 0.93 2.31
C GLN A 265 1.68 1.42 0.90
N PRO A 266 1.42 0.67 -0.20
CA PRO A 266 1.73 1.14 -1.55
C PRO A 266 1.01 2.44 -1.90
N ILE A 267 -0.27 2.57 -1.52
CA ILE A 267 -1.08 3.76 -1.82
C ILE A 267 -0.69 4.94 -0.92
N LEU A 268 -0.34 4.69 0.35
CA LEU A 268 0.19 5.70 1.26
C LEU A 268 1.49 6.31 0.72
N LEU A 269 2.44 5.48 0.30
CA LEU A 269 3.70 5.93 -0.26
C LEU A 269 3.51 6.65 -1.60
N LEU A 270 2.56 6.21 -2.42
CA LEU A 270 2.18 6.88 -3.65
C LEU A 270 1.61 8.27 -3.37
N ALA A 271 0.68 8.41 -2.42
CA ALA A 271 0.11 9.69 -2.02
C ALA A 271 1.21 10.66 -1.54
N LYS A 272 2.11 10.19 -0.66
CA LYS A 272 3.27 10.99 -0.21
C LYS A 272 4.20 11.39 -1.35
N THR A 273 4.42 10.51 -2.31
CA THR A 273 5.26 10.80 -3.46
C THR A 273 4.63 11.88 -4.34
N LEU A 274 3.33 11.79 -4.59
CA LEU A 274 2.58 12.77 -5.38
C LEU A 274 2.55 14.18 -4.75
N GLU A 275 2.68 14.31 -3.43
CA GLU A 275 2.82 15.62 -2.76
C GLU A 275 4.08 16.39 -3.19
N ASN A 276 5.14 15.67 -3.57
CA ASN A 276 6.46 16.24 -3.84
C ASN A 276 6.93 16.06 -5.29
N ALA A 277 6.28 15.18 -6.05
CA ALA A 277 6.63 14.92 -7.44
C ALA A 277 6.37 16.14 -8.34
N LYS A 278 7.24 16.29 -9.33
CA LYS A 278 7.15 17.38 -10.31
C LYS A 278 6.59 16.88 -11.64
N PRO A 279 5.94 17.75 -12.43
CA PRO A 279 5.49 17.38 -13.76
C PRO A 279 6.63 16.80 -14.62
N GLY A 280 6.38 15.64 -15.23
CA GLY A 280 7.36 14.93 -16.07
C GLY A 280 8.26 13.95 -15.31
N GLU A 281 8.12 13.82 -13.99
CA GLU A 281 8.81 12.78 -13.23
C GLU A 281 8.09 11.43 -13.34
N HIS A 282 8.86 10.34 -13.30
CA HIS A 282 8.38 8.98 -13.44
C HIS A 282 8.36 8.25 -12.09
N ILE A 283 7.21 7.66 -11.75
CA ILE A 283 7.02 6.88 -10.54
C ILE A 283 6.85 5.41 -10.92
N LEU A 284 7.66 4.52 -10.36
CA LEU A 284 7.49 3.08 -10.43
C LEU A 284 6.96 2.56 -9.10
N LEU A 285 5.69 2.15 -9.08
CA LEU A 285 5.01 1.57 -7.92
C LEU A 285 4.97 0.06 -8.02
N ILE A 286 5.44 -0.64 -7.00
CA ILE A 286 5.44 -2.09 -6.90
C ILE A 286 4.57 -2.54 -5.72
N GLY A 287 3.60 -3.40 -5.97
CA GLY A 287 2.88 -4.17 -4.96
C GLY A 287 3.39 -5.61 -4.93
N PHE A 288 3.79 -6.09 -3.77
CA PHE A 288 4.26 -7.45 -3.55
C PHE A 288 3.30 -8.21 -2.61
N GLY A 289 3.02 -9.46 -2.91
CA GLY A 289 2.15 -10.32 -2.12
C GLY A 289 1.54 -11.42 -2.99
N GLN A 290 2.02 -12.66 -2.91
CA GLN A 290 1.67 -13.81 -3.78
C GLN A 290 1.67 -13.42 -5.27
N GLY A 291 2.82 -12.88 -5.70
CA GLY A 291 3.03 -12.28 -7.00
C GLY A 291 3.26 -10.77 -6.91
N LEU A 292 3.22 -10.10 -8.04
CA LEU A 292 3.56 -8.68 -8.18
C LEU A 292 2.53 -7.93 -9.02
N SER A 293 2.31 -6.70 -8.64
CA SER A 293 1.59 -5.69 -9.42
C SER A 293 2.53 -4.49 -9.61
N LEU A 294 2.80 -4.09 -10.84
CA LEU A 294 3.63 -2.94 -11.17
C LEU A 294 2.83 -1.92 -11.96
N ILE A 295 3.00 -0.67 -11.58
CA ILE A 295 2.34 0.46 -12.22
C ILE A 295 3.41 1.52 -12.46
N HIS A 296 3.55 1.94 -13.70
CA HIS A 296 4.38 3.06 -14.10
C HIS A 296 3.49 4.27 -14.34
N ILE A 297 3.74 5.33 -13.63
CA ILE A 297 2.99 6.59 -13.65
C ILE A 297 3.92 7.73 -13.98
#